data_7eef1313e631c65b8d5431a25d10d3bb
#
_entry.id   7eef1313e631c65b8d5431a25d10d3bb
#
_cell.length_a   1.000
_cell.length_b   1.000
_cell.length_c   1.000
_cell.angle_alpha   90.00
_cell.angle_beta   90.00
_cell.angle_gamma   90.00
#
_symmetry.space_group_name_H-M   'P 1'
#
loop_
_entity.id
_entity.type
_entity.pdbx_description
1 polymer ?
#
loop_
_entity_poly.entity_id
_entity_poly.type
_entity_poly.pdbx_seq_one_letter_code
_entity_poly.pdbx_strand_id
1 'polypeptide(L)'
;MYFKCFVCLFVLVVVFNIVSCRPSLESFRAMCNLPEARGRCRALLPRWRYDSSAHKCVQFNFGGCEGNANNFFTEEDCIEACHE
;
A
#
# COMPACT_ATOMS: atom_id res chain seq x y z
N MET A 1 -31.35 33.38 2.30
CA MET A 1 -30.04 33.47 2.98
C MET A 1 -29.63 32.17 3.65
N TYR A 2 -30.53 31.57 4.39
CA TYR A 2 -30.22 30.31 5.09
C TYR A 2 -29.90 29.15 4.13
N PHE A 3 -30.46 29.14 2.95
CA PHE A 3 -30.25 28.12 1.96
C PHE A 3 -28.80 28.04 1.50
N LYS A 4 -28.14 29.18 1.34
CA LYS A 4 -26.75 29.25 0.93
C LYS A 4 -25.79 28.65 1.97
N CYS A 5 -26.09 28.89 3.26
CA CYS A 5 -25.27 28.35 4.34
C CYS A 5 -25.32 26.83 4.39
N PHE A 6 -26.48 26.23 4.18
CA PHE A 6 -26.63 24.79 4.15
C PHE A 6 -25.87 24.17 2.99
N VAL A 7 -25.93 24.80 1.82
CA VAL A 7 -25.23 24.31 0.64
C VAL A 7 -23.71 24.36 0.85
N CYS A 8 -23.20 25.46 1.41
CA CYS A 8 -21.78 25.60 1.68
C CYS A 8 -21.27 24.56 2.69
N LEU A 9 -22.02 24.34 3.76
CA LEU A 9 -21.67 23.33 4.75
C LEU A 9 -21.66 21.92 4.16
N PHE A 10 -22.65 21.61 3.34
CA PHE A 10 -22.75 20.32 2.69
C PHE A 10 -21.57 20.07 1.75
N VAL A 11 -21.20 21.06 0.95
CA VAL A 11 -20.07 21.00 0.03
C VAL A 11 -18.76 20.78 0.80
N LEU A 12 -18.57 21.50 1.91
CA LEU A 12 -17.38 21.36 2.74
C LEU A 12 -17.28 19.96 3.33
N VAL A 13 -18.38 19.39 3.81
CA VAL A 13 -18.39 18.03 4.35
C VAL A 13 -18.05 17.01 3.28
N VAL A 14 -18.62 17.14 2.09
CA VAL A 14 -18.34 16.24 0.97
C VAL A 14 -16.87 16.31 0.56
N VAL A 15 -16.32 17.51 0.44
CA VAL A 15 -14.92 17.70 0.09
C VAL A 15 -14.01 17.10 1.14
N PHE A 16 -14.34 17.28 2.41
CA PHE A 16 -13.58 16.75 3.52
C PHE A 16 -13.56 15.21 3.50
N ASN A 17 -14.69 14.59 3.23
CA ASN A 17 -14.79 13.13 3.12
C ASN A 17 -13.97 12.58 1.96
N ILE A 18 -13.96 13.27 0.83
CA ILE A 18 -13.15 12.85 -0.32
C ILE A 18 -11.67 12.89 0.02
N VAL A 19 -11.21 13.92 0.72
CA VAL A 19 -9.81 14.06 1.13
C VAL A 19 -9.41 12.94 2.10
N SER A 20 -10.28 12.57 3.03
CA SER A 20 -9.97 11.55 4.02
C SER A 20 -9.95 10.13 3.44
N CYS A 21 -10.48 9.92 2.25
CA CYS A 21 -10.46 8.61 1.59
C CYS A 21 -9.17 8.33 0.82
N ARG A 22 -8.26 9.28 0.70
CA ARG A 22 -6.99 9.06 -0.01
C ARG A 22 -6.04 8.26 0.88
N PRO A 23 -5.42 7.18 0.35
CA PRO A 23 -4.40 6.47 1.11
C PRO A 23 -3.21 7.40 1.36
N SER A 24 -2.72 7.41 2.59
CA SER A 24 -1.57 8.24 2.93
C SER A 24 -0.27 7.60 2.43
N LEU A 25 0.72 8.43 2.12
CA LEU A 25 2.06 7.97 1.79
C LEU A 25 2.67 7.13 2.92
N GLU A 26 2.30 7.43 4.15
CA GLU A 26 2.77 6.69 5.33
C GLU A 26 2.33 5.22 5.31
N SER A 27 1.12 4.92 4.82
CA SER A 27 0.64 3.55 4.69
C SER A 27 1.49 2.75 3.72
N PHE A 28 1.85 3.33 2.59
CA PHE A 28 2.73 2.68 1.62
C PHE A 28 4.14 2.47 2.17
N ARG A 29 4.68 3.45 2.87
CA ARG A 29 6.00 3.33 3.50
C ARG A 29 6.03 2.23 4.55
N ALA A 30 4.99 2.13 5.37
CA ALA A 30 4.88 1.07 6.37
C ALA A 30 4.84 -0.30 5.72
N MET A 31 4.08 -0.45 4.64
CA MET A 31 4.00 -1.69 3.88
C MET A 31 5.36 -2.07 3.27
N CYS A 32 6.06 -1.10 2.72
CA CYS A 32 7.36 -1.33 2.08
C CYS A 32 8.48 -1.65 3.07
N ASN A 33 8.30 -1.33 4.34
CA ASN A 33 9.27 -1.63 5.39
C ASN A 33 9.01 -2.95 6.12
N LEU A 34 7.95 -3.67 5.76
CA LEU A 34 7.67 -4.96 6.36
C LEU A 34 8.74 -5.98 5.98
N PRO A 35 9.10 -6.88 6.91
CA PRO A 35 10.09 -7.92 6.62
C PRO A 35 9.57 -8.94 5.61
N GLU A 36 10.48 -9.70 5.03
CA GLU A 36 10.12 -10.81 4.16
C GLU A 36 9.24 -11.81 4.91
N ALA A 37 8.08 -12.14 4.36
CA ALA A 37 7.15 -13.07 4.96
C ALA A 37 6.83 -14.20 4.01
N ARG A 38 7.57 -15.29 4.13
CA ARG A 38 7.38 -16.48 3.32
C ARG A 38 6.09 -17.21 3.68
N GLY A 39 5.72 -17.20 4.96
CA GLY A 39 4.57 -17.94 5.46
C GLY A 39 4.88 -19.38 5.78
N ARG A 40 3.87 -20.11 6.26
CA ARG A 40 4.02 -21.52 6.67
C ARG A 40 3.91 -22.51 5.53
N CYS A 41 3.28 -22.12 4.43
CA CYS A 41 3.08 -23.02 3.30
C CYS A 41 4.37 -23.25 2.55
N ARG A 42 4.46 -24.36 1.80
CA ARG A 42 5.68 -24.80 1.16
C ARG A 42 5.74 -24.56 -0.35
N ALA A 43 4.83 -23.77 -0.90
CA ALA A 43 4.90 -23.40 -2.30
C ALA A 43 6.14 -22.55 -2.55
N LEU A 44 6.60 -22.55 -3.79
CA LEU A 44 7.72 -21.72 -4.23
C LEU A 44 7.20 -20.75 -5.29
N LEU A 45 6.41 -19.77 -4.85
CA LEU A 45 5.81 -18.81 -5.73
C LEU A 45 6.73 -17.59 -5.84
N PRO A 46 7.23 -17.27 -7.03
CA PRO A 46 8.09 -16.10 -7.19
C PRO A 46 7.26 -14.83 -6.97
N ARG A 47 7.71 -14.02 -6.05
CA ARG A 47 7.10 -12.73 -5.71
C ARG A 47 8.19 -11.70 -5.57
N TRP A 48 7.78 -10.44 -5.46
CA TRP A 48 8.69 -9.32 -5.29
C TRP A 48 8.36 -8.61 -3.98
N ARG A 49 9.38 -8.16 -3.30
CA ARG A 49 9.24 -7.34 -2.11
C ARG A 49 10.19 -6.17 -2.17
N TYR A 50 9.88 -5.12 -1.44
CA TYR A 50 10.78 -3.99 -1.33
C TYR A 50 11.76 -4.22 -0.17
N ASP A 51 13.05 -4.11 -0.48
CA ASP A 51 14.11 -4.21 0.52
C ASP A 51 14.57 -2.80 0.88
N SER A 52 14.16 -2.32 2.05
CA SER A 52 14.50 -0.99 2.51
C SER A 52 15.99 -0.81 2.78
N SER A 53 16.71 -1.89 3.10
CA SER A 53 18.17 -1.85 3.28
C SER A 53 18.89 -1.61 1.97
N ALA A 54 18.42 -2.22 0.91
CA ALA A 54 19.02 -2.10 -0.42
C ALA A 54 18.37 -1.01 -1.27
N HIS A 55 17.27 -0.42 -0.82
CA HIS A 55 16.47 0.58 -1.55
C HIS A 55 16.04 0.10 -2.93
N LYS A 56 15.65 -1.16 -3.03
CA LYS A 56 15.20 -1.75 -4.30
C LYS A 56 14.25 -2.90 -4.07
N CYS A 57 13.53 -3.27 -5.12
CA CYS A 57 12.68 -4.44 -5.11
C CYS A 57 13.50 -5.68 -5.42
N VAL A 58 13.32 -6.74 -4.63
CA VAL A 58 14.03 -8.01 -4.79
C VAL A 58 13.04 -9.15 -4.86
N GLN A 59 13.41 -10.20 -5.54
CA GLN A 59 12.58 -11.38 -5.67
C GLN A 59 12.74 -12.29 -4.45
N PHE A 60 11.65 -12.94 -4.04
CA PHE A 60 11.68 -13.93 -2.99
C PHE A 60 10.68 -15.05 -3.29
N ASN A 61 10.82 -16.16 -2.61
CA ASN A 61 9.91 -17.29 -2.74
C ASN A 61 8.84 -17.20 -1.66
N PHE A 62 7.60 -17.00 -2.10
CA PHE A 62 6.46 -16.94 -1.20
C PHE A 62 5.84 -18.33 -1.06
N GLY A 63 5.53 -18.72 0.18
CA GLY A 63 4.99 -20.04 0.48
C GLY A 63 3.54 -20.27 0.11
N GLY A 64 2.82 -19.22 -0.29
CA GLY A 64 1.44 -19.31 -0.74
C GLY A 64 0.38 -18.98 0.31
N CYS A 65 0.77 -18.76 1.56
CA CYS A 65 -0.15 -18.38 2.62
C CYS A 65 0.57 -17.61 3.72
N GLU A 66 -0.20 -16.88 4.53
CA GLU A 66 0.30 -16.16 5.71
C GLU A 66 1.44 -15.16 5.41
N GLY A 67 1.36 -14.48 4.27
CA GLY A 67 2.29 -13.42 3.93
C GLY A 67 1.87 -12.08 4.53
N ASN A 68 2.52 -11.01 4.07
CA ASN A 68 2.15 -9.65 4.44
C ASN A 68 1.97 -8.80 3.19
N ALA A 69 1.73 -7.50 3.40
CA ALA A 69 1.46 -6.59 2.29
C ALA A 69 2.69 -6.28 1.43
N ASN A 70 3.91 -6.54 1.93
CA ASN A 70 5.13 -6.36 1.15
C ASN A 70 5.37 -7.59 0.26
N ASN A 71 4.45 -7.81 -0.67
CA ASN A 71 4.41 -8.97 -1.56
C ASN A 71 3.72 -8.56 -2.84
N PHE A 72 4.45 -8.56 -3.93
CA PHE A 72 3.95 -8.09 -5.23
C PHE A 72 4.16 -9.18 -6.28
N PHE A 73 3.25 -9.24 -7.24
CA PHE A 73 3.34 -10.23 -8.32
C PHE A 73 4.46 -9.92 -9.30
N THR A 74 4.73 -8.64 -9.54
CA THR A 74 5.75 -8.22 -10.50
C THR A 74 6.67 -7.19 -9.86
N GLU A 75 7.87 -7.06 -10.43
CA GLU A 75 8.81 -6.02 -10.01
C GLU A 75 8.23 -4.63 -10.23
N GLU A 76 7.50 -4.44 -11.32
CA GLU A 76 6.87 -3.17 -11.65
C GLU A 76 5.86 -2.75 -10.58
N ASP A 77 5.04 -3.69 -10.11
CA ASP A 77 4.09 -3.43 -9.05
C ASP A 77 4.79 -3.00 -7.76
N CYS A 78 5.88 -3.67 -7.42
CA CYS A 78 6.69 -3.34 -6.26
C CYS A 78 7.30 -1.94 -6.38
N ILE A 79 7.88 -1.62 -7.51
CA ILE A 79 8.51 -0.32 -7.76
C ILE A 79 7.46 0.79 -7.70
N GLU A 80 6.29 0.57 -8.28
CA GLU A 80 5.21 1.53 -8.29
C GLU A 80 4.71 1.85 -6.89
N ALA A 81 4.61 0.83 -6.03
CA ALA A 81 4.12 0.99 -4.67
C ALA A 81 5.20 1.51 -3.72
N CYS A 82 6.46 1.17 -3.94
CA CYS A 82 7.55 1.37 -2.98
C CYS A 82 8.72 2.20 -3.49
N HIS A 83 8.59 2.88 -4.60
CA HIS A 83 9.68 3.75 -5.06
C HIS A 83 9.79 4.98 -4.15
N GLU A 84 10.98 5.48 -4.00
CA GLU A 84 11.25 6.75 -3.33
C GLU A 84 11.48 7.86 -4.35
#